data_e3071dbf355d03a3fa3edafb0fd1f9cb
#
_entry.id   e3071dbf355d03a3fa3edafb0fd1f9cb
#
_cell.length_a   1.000
_cell.length_b   1.000
_cell.length_c   1.000
_cell.angle_alpha   90.00
_cell.angle_beta   90.00
_cell.angle_gamma   90.00
#
_symmetry.space_group_name_H-M   'P 1'
#
loop_
_entity.id
_entity.type
_entity.pdbx_description
1 polymer ?
#
loop_
_entity_poly.entity_id
_entity_poly.type
_entity_poly.pdbx_seq_one_letter_code
_entity_poly.pdbx_strand_id
1 'polypeptide(L)'
;GMDFDARSADRLPFHDDDEVTPALGPTSSDARLRHLERVPLFSGFSEDELRRIVDRSRIVEVAAGTVVTEMGEPGDSFFVIIDGTVAARTPIGAGSELKPGDFFGEMSLLDGEPRSATIVASTDLRLLVVDRTHFWHLLDETPDLIRRILTILSRRVRRLEQTVHAILRGTSPA
;
A
#
# COMPACT_ATOMS: atom_id res chain seq x y z
N GLY A 1 24.01 -25.28 -1.18
CA GLY A 1 22.68 -24.92 -1.51
C GLY A 1 22.04 -24.28 -0.29
N MET A 2 21.87 -22.96 -0.26
CA MET A 2 21.04 -22.28 0.73
C MET A 2 19.65 -22.23 0.16
N ASP A 3 18.73 -22.99 0.76
CA ASP A 3 17.31 -22.86 0.50
C ASP A 3 16.86 -21.48 1.02
N PHE A 4 16.70 -20.56 0.10
CA PHE A 4 16.02 -19.31 0.39
C PHE A 4 14.53 -19.63 0.52
N ASP A 5 14.06 -19.69 1.75
CA ASP A 5 12.63 -19.85 2.03
C ASP A 5 11.88 -18.60 1.54
N ALA A 6 11.25 -18.74 0.38
CA ALA A 6 10.51 -17.69 -0.29
C ALA A 6 9.26 -17.21 0.48
N ARG A 7 9.05 -17.64 1.71
CA ARG A 7 7.87 -17.33 2.51
C ARG A 7 8.03 -16.15 3.46
N SER A 8 9.21 -15.54 3.52
CA SER A 8 9.52 -14.58 4.59
C SER A 8 9.56 -13.12 4.18
N ALA A 9 9.40 -12.78 2.90
CA ALA A 9 9.90 -11.52 2.40
C ALA A 9 8.93 -10.33 2.40
N ASP A 10 7.64 -10.55 2.49
CA ASP A 10 6.66 -9.46 2.56
C ASP A 10 5.84 -9.49 3.86
N ARG A 11 6.32 -10.23 4.82
CA ARG A 11 5.79 -10.10 6.16
C ARG A 11 6.35 -8.82 6.75
N LEU A 12 5.46 -7.85 6.96
CA LEU A 12 5.68 -6.90 8.04
C LEU A 12 6.28 -7.72 9.20
N PRO A 13 7.26 -7.23 9.96
CA PRO A 13 7.92 -7.99 11.00
C PRO A 13 6.99 -8.49 12.11
N PHE A 14 5.72 -8.64 11.82
CA PHE A 14 4.67 -9.14 12.65
C PHE A 14 4.24 -10.50 12.11
N HIS A 15 4.74 -11.58 12.73
CA HIS A 15 4.15 -12.90 12.56
C HIS A 15 2.69 -12.85 13.02
N ASP A 16 1.82 -13.62 12.37
CA ASP A 16 0.43 -13.81 12.80
C ASP A 16 0.32 -14.32 14.25
N ASP A 17 1.42 -14.85 14.82
CA ASP A 17 1.53 -15.38 16.18
C ASP A 17 2.18 -14.40 17.17
N ASP A 18 2.81 -13.32 16.70
CA ASP A 18 3.22 -12.27 17.61
C ASP A 18 1.96 -11.50 17.99
N GLU A 19 1.64 -11.50 19.30
CA GLU A 19 0.67 -10.57 19.86
C GLU A 19 1.00 -9.17 19.38
N VAL A 20 0.47 -8.82 18.19
CA VAL A 20 0.28 -7.44 17.84
C VAL A 20 -0.58 -6.92 18.98
N THR A 21 0.04 -6.24 19.92
CA THR A 21 -0.71 -5.51 20.94
C THR A 21 -1.76 -4.75 20.17
N PRO A 22 -3.05 -5.10 20.30
CA PRO A 22 -4.07 -4.28 19.66
C PRO A 22 -3.91 -2.92 20.31
N ALA A 23 -3.25 -2.03 19.63
CA ALA A 23 -3.29 -0.65 20.00
C ALA A 23 -4.76 -0.28 19.92
N LEU A 24 -5.36 -0.13 21.09
CA LEU A 24 -6.78 0.18 21.28
C LEU A 24 -7.70 -1.01 20.97
N GLY A 25 -8.10 -1.75 21.95
CA GLY A 25 -9.21 -2.67 22.08
C GLY A 25 -9.82 -3.30 20.81
N PRO A 26 -10.72 -4.26 20.89
CA PRO A 26 -11.31 -4.85 19.68
C PRO A 26 -11.91 -3.73 18.87
N THR A 27 -11.21 -3.37 17.78
CA THR A 27 -11.71 -2.40 16.84
C THR A 27 -12.94 -3.05 16.21
N SER A 28 -14.12 -2.65 16.67
CA SER A 28 -15.37 -3.08 16.09
C SER A 28 -15.30 -2.81 14.58
N SER A 29 -16.02 -3.60 13.79
CA SER A 29 -16.14 -3.35 12.34
C SER A 29 -16.54 -1.90 12.06
N ASP A 30 -17.35 -1.30 12.93
CA ASP A 30 -17.79 0.09 12.82
C ASP A 30 -16.65 1.10 13.02
N ALA A 31 -15.70 0.83 13.91
CA ALA A 31 -14.55 1.71 14.10
C ALA A 31 -13.60 1.65 12.88
N ARG A 32 -13.39 0.46 12.30
CA ARG A 32 -12.62 0.29 11.07
C ARG A 32 -13.29 0.99 9.89
N LEU A 33 -14.61 0.87 9.79
CA LEU A 33 -15.40 1.55 8.78
C LEU A 33 -15.20 3.07 8.84
N ARG A 34 -15.23 3.66 10.03
CA ARG A 34 -14.98 5.10 10.22
C ARG A 34 -13.57 5.52 9.79
N HIS A 35 -12.56 4.68 9.99
CA HIS A 35 -11.23 4.95 9.47
C HIS A 35 -11.22 5.01 7.93
N LEU A 36 -11.92 4.10 7.27
CA LEU A 36 -12.00 4.06 5.82
C LEU A 36 -12.75 5.25 5.23
N GLU A 37 -13.82 5.70 5.87
CA GLU A 37 -14.60 6.86 5.43
C GLU A 37 -13.76 8.13 5.26
N ARG A 38 -12.69 8.26 6.02
CA ARG A 38 -11.79 9.41 5.97
C ARG A 38 -10.68 9.29 4.91
N VAL A 39 -10.52 8.12 4.31
CA VAL A 39 -9.48 7.88 3.30
C VAL A 39 -9.94 8.41 1.95
N PRO A 40 -9.21 9.36 1.32
CA PRO A 40 -9.62 9.94 0.04
C PRO A 40 -9.84 8.91 -1.07
N LEU A 41 -9.10 7.81 -1.07
CA LEU A 41 -9.27 6.72 -2.05
C LEU A 41 -10.71 6.16 -2.05
N PHE A 42 -11.36 6.16 -0.91
CA PHE A 42 -12.70 5.60 -0.72
C PHE A 42 -13.81 6.65 -0.68
N SER A 43 -13.50 7.89 -1.00
CA SER A 43 -14.46 8.98 -1.02
C SER A 43 -15.65 8.67 -1.94
N GLY A 44 -16.87 8.81 -1.42
CA GLY A 44 -18.09 8.54 -2.17
C GLY A 44 -18.49 7.06 -2.26
N PHE A 45 -17.73 6.16 -1.66
CA PHE A 45 -18.12 4.76 -1.58
C PHE A 45 -19.32 4.60 -0.65
N SER A 46 -20.21 3.67 -0.99
CA SER A 46 -21.33 3.29 -0.14
C SER A 46 -20.85 2.58 1.12
N GLU A 47 -21.69 2.53 2.15
CA GLU A 47 -21.40 1.77 3.36
C GLU A 47 -21.18 0.29 3.04
N ASP A 48 -21.94 -0.31 2.12
CA ASP A 48 -21.78 -1.70 1.70
C ASP A 48 -20.41 -1.94 1.04
N GLU A 49 -19.96 -1.03 0.19
CA GLU A 49 -18.64 -1.09 -0.45
C GLU A 49 -17.53 -1.00 0.60
N LEU A 50 -17.64 -0.08 1.55
CA LEU A 50 -16.67 0.06 2.63
C LEU A 50 -16.63 -1.17 3.54
N ARG A 51 -17.78 -1.79 3.84
CA ARG A 51 -17.86 -3.03 4.63
C ARG A 51 -17.15 -4.19 3.94
N ARG A 52 -17.27 -4.32 2.62
CA ARG A 52 -16.54 -5.34 1.85
C ARG A 52 -15.03 -5.16 2.00
N ILE A 53 -14.55 -3.92 1.96
CA ILE A 53 -13.13 -3.60 2.14
C ILE A 53 -12.69 -3.94 3.57
N VAL A 54 -13.47 -3.56 4.58
CA VAL A 54 -13.19 -3.91 5.98
C VAL A 54 -13.07 -5.41 6.18
N ASP A 55 -14.01 -6.17 5.63
CA ASP A 55 -14.07 -7.63 5.81
C ASP A 55 -12.90 -8.38 5.16
N ARG A 56 -12.25 -7.77 4.14
CA ARG A 56 -11.16 -8.37 3.37
C ARG A 56 -9.80 -7.76 3.68
N SER A 57 -9.72 -6.98 4.73
CA SER A 57 -8.51 -6.24 5.10
C SER A 57 -8.26 -6.31 6.59
N ARG A 58 -7.07 -5.88 6.96
CA ARG A 58 -6.71 -5.63 8.35
C ARG A 58 -6.07 -4.25 8.47
N ILE A 59 -6.17 -3.64 9.64
CA ILE A 59 -5.52 -2.38 9.94
C ILE A 59 -4.34 -2.67 10.85
N VAL A 60 -3.18 -2.18 10.49
CA VAL A 60 -1.94 -2.33 11.26
C VAL A 60 -1.34 -0.98 11.58
N GLU A 61 -0.67 -0.91 12.73
CA GLU A 61 0.15 0.23 13.12
C GLU A 61 1.63 -0.11 12.95
N VAL A 62 2.39 0.84 12.41
CA VAL A 62 3.79 0.67 12.06
C VAL A 62 4.57 1.86 12.63
N ALA A 63 5.66 1.59 13.34
CA ALA A 63 6.50 2.64 13.89
C ALA A 63 7.33 3.35 12.80
N ALA A 64 7.58 4.64 12.99
CA ALA A 64 8.49 5.41 12.16
C ALA A 64 9.85 4.69 12.01
N GLY A 65 10.43 4.71 10.82
CA GLY A 65 11.69 4.04 10.49
C GLY A 65 11.55 2.58 10.06
N THR A 66 10.38 1.97 10.19
CA THR A 66 10.16 0.57 9.77
C THR A 66 10.19 0.46 8.25
N VAL A 67 10.88 -0.55 7.73
CA VAL A 67 10.81 -0.94 6.31
C VAL A 67 9.55 -1.77 6.13
N VAL A 68 8.60 -1.26 5.35
CA VAL A 68 7.33 -1.93 5.10
C VAL A 68 7.45 -2.94 3.96
N THR A 69 8.07 -2.53 2.87
CA THR A 69 8.41 -3.42 1.74
C THR A 69 9.84 -3.19 1.32
N GLU A 70 10.49 -4.19 0.76
CA GLU A 70 11.87 -4.10 0.31
C GLU A 70 11.97 -4.44 -1.19
N MET A 71 12.61 -3.55 -1.94
CA MET A 71 12.81 -3.72 -3.38
C MET A 71 13.49 -5.07 -3.70
N GLY A 72 12.97 -5.76 -4.69
CA GLY A 72 13.48 -7.06 -5.13
C GLY A 72 12.93 -8.26 -4.38
N GLU A 73 12.24 -8.05 -3.25
CA GLU A 73 11.59 -9.11 -2.50
C GLU A 73 10.22 -9.47 -3.10
N PRO A 74 9.77 -10.72 -2.96
CA PRO A 74 8.41 -11.07 -3.37
C PRO A 74 7.36 -10.30 -2.59
N GLY A 75 6.27 -9.92 -3.22
CA GLY A 75 5.19 -9.18 -2.60
C GLY A 75 3.83 -9.85 -2.77
N ASP A 76 3.05 -9.94 -1.69
CA ASP A 76 1.72 -10.53 -1.69
C ASP A 76 0.65 -9.66 -1.01
N SER A 77 0.99 -8.45 -0.61
CA SER A 77 0.10 -7.52 0.06
C SER A 77 0.00 -6.17 -0.66
N PHE A 78 -1.18 -5.59 -0.57
CA PHE A 78 -1.53 -4.25 -1.01
C PHE A 78 -1.75 -3.38 0.21
N PHE A 79 -1.29 -2.15 0.16
CA PHE A 79 -1.32 -1.23 1.30
C PHE A 79 -1.99 0.09 0.93
N VAL A 80 -2.87 0.56 1.80
CA VAL A 80 -3.43 1.92 1.73
C VAL A 80 -3.04 2.68 3.00
N ILE A 81 -2.53 3.89 2.85
CA ILE A 81 -2.14 4.73 3.99
C ILE A 81 -3.39 5.39 4.55
N ILE A 82 -3.70 5.09 5.81
CA ILE A 82 -4.78 5.74 6.56
C ILE A 82 -4.24 6.99 7.27
N ASP A 83 -3.14 6.83 8.01
CA ASP A 83 -2.45 7.91 8.71
C ASP A 83 -0.93 7.78 8.53
N GLY A 84 -0.25 8.91 8.52
CA GLY A 84 1.20 8.98 8.40
C GLY A 84 1.70 9.06 6.96
N THR A 85 3.02 9.03 6.80
CA THR A 85 3.69 9.16 5.51
C THR A 85 4.79 8.13 5.33
N VAL A 86 5.06 7.75 4.09
CA VAL A 86 6.14 6.84 3.72
C VAL A 86 7.04 7.47 2.66
N ALA A 87 8.30 7.07 2.66
CA ALA A 87 9.25 7.39 1.60
C ALA A 87 9.47 6.15 0.72
N ALA A 88 9.32 6.32 -0.58
CA ALA A 88 9.63 5.29 -1.56
C ALA A 88 11.06 5.48 -2.07
N ARG A 89 11.85 4.40 -2.10
CA ARG A 89 13.21 4.38 -2.65
C ARG A 89 13.26 3.42 -3.82
N THR A 90 13.81 3.89 -4.93
CA THR A 90 13.98 3.12 -6.16
C THR A 90 15.45 3.14 -6.58
N PRO A 91 15.86 2.32 -7.60
CA PRO A 91 17.24 2.31 -8.08
C PRO A 91 17.74 3.66 -8.59
N ILE A 92 16.83 4.53 -9.02
CA ILE A 92 17.16 5.86 -9.54
C ILE A 92 17.11 6.95 -8.48
N GLY A 93 17.01 6.60 -7.21
CA GLY A 93 17.13 7.51 -6.07
C GLY A 93 15.91 7.58 -5.17
N ALA A 94 15.86 8.61 -4.33
CA ALA A 94 14.72 8.88 -3.47
C ALA A 94 13.51 9.21 -4.33
N GLY A 95 12.48 8.37 -4.20
CA GLY A 95 11.21 8.55 -4.87
C GLY A 95 10.29 9.51 -4.13
N SER A 96 9.03 9.43 -4.50
CA SER A 96 7.97 10.25 -3.94
C SER A 96 7.70 9.91 -2.48
N GLU A 97 7.31 10.90 -1.72
CA GLU A 97 6.62 10.70 -0.44
C GLU A 97 5.16 10.35 -0.72
N LEU A 98 4.65 9.32 -0.06
CA LEU A 98 3.25 8.95 -0.10
C LEU A 98 2.58 9.34 1.23
N LYS A 99 1.34 9.77 1.14
CA LYS A 99 0.55 10.38 2.21
C LYS A 99 -0.80 9.67 2.39
N PRO A 100 -1.59 10.01 3.42
CA PRO A 100 -2.90 9.42 3.61
C PRO A 100 -3.76 9.46 2.35
N GLY A 101 -4.38 8.34 2.02
CA GLY A 101 -5.14 8.11 0.79
C GLY A 101 -4.34 7.52 -0.35
N ASP A 102 -3.02 7.58 -0.32
CA ASP A 102 -2.16 6.92 -1.29
C ASP A 102 -2.06 5.42 -1.00
N PHE A 103 -1.73 4.65 -2.03
CA PHE A 103 -1.52 3.21 -1.91
C PHE A 103 -0.19 2.80 -2.54
N PHE A 104 0.29 1.64 -2.15
CA PHE A 104 1.50 1.01 -2.69
C PHE A 104 1.41 -0.52 -2.60
N GLY A 105 2.33 -1.20 -3.27
CA GLY A 105 2.39 -2.67 -3.27
C GLY A 105 1.53 -3.35 -4.33
N GLU A 106 0.73 -2.60 -5.09
CA GLU A 106 -0.18 -3.12 -6.12
C GLU A 106 0.55 -3.78 -7.28
N MET A 107 1.71 -3.29 -7.67
CA MET A 107 2.43 -3.76 -8.86
C MET A 107 2.75 -5.26 -8.75
N SER A 108 3.30 -5.70 -7.64
CA SER A 108 3.62 -7.12 -7.43
C SER A 108 2.39 -8.03 -7.46
N LEU A 109 1.23 -7.52 -7.06
CA LEU A 109 -0.03 -8.27 -7.13
C LEU A 109 -0.57 -8.34 -8.55
N LEU A 110 -0.39 -7.28 -9.32
CA LEU A 110 -0.90 -7.18 -10.69
C LEU A 110 -0.07 -7.97 -11.70
N ASP A 111 1.25 -7.91 -11.60
CA ASP A 111 2.16 -8.52 -12.58
C ASP A 111 2.96 -9.73 -12.07
N GLY A 112 2.91 -10.00 -10.76
CA GLY A 112 3.65 -11.12 -10.16
C GLY A 112 5.16 -10.89 -10.02
N GLU A 113 5.64 -9.69 -10.34
CA GLU A 113 7.05 -9.35 -10.24
C GLU A 113 7.44 -8.96 -8.80
N PRO A 114 8.73 -9.01 -8.45
CA PRO A 114 9.20 -8.55 -7.14
C PRO A 114 8.85 -7.08 -6.86
N ARG A 115 8.94 -6.67 -5.59
CA ARG A 115 8.72 -5.30 -5.17
C ARG A 115 9.57 -4.31 -5.96
N SER A 116 8.93 -3.29 -6.51
CA SER A 116 9.58 -2.28 -7.36
C SER A 116 10.28 -1.18 -6.56
N ALA A 117 10.01 -1.08 -5.27
CA ALA A 117 10.55 -0.05 -4.39
C ALA A 117 10.68 -0.54 -2.96
N THR A 118 11.63 0.05 -2.24
CA THR A 118 11.70 -0.04 -0.78
C THR A 118 10.86 1.07 -0.18
N ILE A 119 9.89 0.71 0.66
CA ILE A 119 8.99 1.64 1.33
C ILE A 119 9.35 1.69 2.82
N VAL A 120 9.66 2.87 3.30
CA VAL A 120 10.04 3.12 4.69
C VAL A 120 9.06 4.09 5.34
N ALA A 121 8.61 3.77 6.54
CA ALA A 121 7.77 4.66 7.33
C ALA A 121 8.56 5.92 7.73
N SER A 122 8.15 7.08 7.22
CA SER A 122 8.74 8.37 7.60
C SER A 122 8.21 8.86 8.94
N THR A 123 6.97 8.53 9.25
CA THR A 123 6.30 8.77 10.53
C THR A 123 5.68 7.47 11.03
N ASP A 124 5.12 7.47 12.22
CA ASP A 124 4.21 6.40 12.63
C ASP A 124 3.08 6.29 11.61
N LEU A 125 2.71 5.05 11.27
CA LEU A 125 1.74 4.75 10.23
C LEU A 125 0.54 4.00 10.79
N ARG A 126 -0.60 4.23 10.17
CA ARG A 126 -1.73 3.31 10.17
C ARG A 126 -2.00 2.89 8.73
N LEU A 127 -1.92 1.59 8.47
CA LEU A 127 -2.08 1.02 7.14
C LEU A 127 -3.28 0.08 7.09
N LEU A 128 -4.02 0.17 6.00
CA LEU A 128 -4.93 -0.89 5.58
C LEU A 128 -4.12 -1.90 4.77
N VAL A 129 -4.18 -3.17 5.12
CA VAL A 129 -3.44 -4.25 4.46
C VAL A 129 -4.43 -5.24 3.86
N VAL A 130 -4.26 -5.52 2.59
CA VAL A 130 -5.07 -6.49 1.83
C VAL A 130 -4.14 -7.50 1.19
N ASP A 131 -4.30 -8.79 1.51
CA ASP A 131 -3.51 -9.84 0.86
C ASP A 131 -3.92 -10.07 -0.60
N ARG A 132 -3.10 -10.83 -1.34
CA ARG A 132 -3.31 -11.11 -2.77
C ARG A 132 -4.72 -11.65 -3.07
N THR A 133 -5.17 -12.64 -2.34
CA THR A 133 -6.47 -13.30 -2.57
C THR A 133 -7.62 -12.31 -2.36
N HIS A 134 -7.61 -11.59 -1.25
CA HIS A 134 -8.61 -10.58 -0.94
C HIS A 134 -8.57 -9.37 -1.88
N PHE A 135 -7.38 -8.99 -2.33
CA PHE A 135 -7.21 -7.92 -3.32
C PHE A 135 -7.97 -8.23 -4.62
N TRP A 136 -7.79 -9.41 -5.17
CA TRP A 136 -8.50 -9.81 -6.38
C TRP A 136 -10.01 -9.92 -6.16
N HIS A 137 -10.45 -10.45 -5.01
CA HIS A 137 -11.87 -10.48 -4.66
C HIS A 137 -12.47 -9.07 -4.56
N LEU A 138 -11.74 -8.12 -3.95
CA LEU A 138 -12.20 -6.73 -3.86
C LEU A 138 -12.31 -6.07 -5.23
N LEU A 139 -11.37 -6.30 -6.12
CA LEU A 139 -11.45 -5.78 -7.48
C LEU A 139 -12.67 -6.33 -8.23
N ASP A 140 -12.98 -7.60 -8.06
CA ASP A 140 -14.16 -8.22 -8.68
C ASP A 140 -15.47 -7.70 -8.09
N GLU A 141 -15.53 -7.48 -6.79
CA GLU A 141 -16.74 -7.08 -6.07
C GLU A 141 -17.00 -5.56 -6.07
N THR A 142 -15.96 -4.76 -6.31
CA THR A 142 -16.01 -3.30 -6.17
C THR A 142 -15.41 -2.62 -7.41
N PRO A 143 -16.17 -2.52 -8.52
CA PRO A 143 -15.67 -1.90 -9.76
C PRO A 143 -15.18 -0.46 -9.61
N ASP A 144 -15.76 0.31 -8.69
CA ASP A 144 -15.33 1.69 -8.42
C ASP A 144 -13.90 1.73 -7.84
N LEU A 145 -13.51 0.73 -7.08
CA LEU A 145 -12.14 0.62 -6.57
C LEU A 145 -11.14 0.42 -7.73
N ILE A 146 -11.47 -0.44 -8.70
CA ILE A 146 -10.65 -0.65 -9.90
C ILE A 146 -10.44 0.68 -10.63
N ARG A 147 -11.51 1.40 -10.88
CA ARG A 147 -11.45 2.69 -11.60
C ARG A 147 -10.54 3.69 -10.90
N ARG A 148 -10.63 3.77 -9.59
CA ARG A 148 -9.78 4.67 -8.78
C ARG A 148 -8.32 4.28 -8.82
N ILE A 149 -8.03 3.01 -8.65
CA ILE A 149 -6.66 2.48 -8.75
C ILE A 149 -6.08 2.77 -10.13
N LEU A 150 -6.80 2.45 -11.20
CA LEU A 150 -6.37 2.70 -12.58
C LEU A 150 -6.13 4.19 -12.84
N THR A 151 -7.01 5.05 -12.36
CA THR A 151 -6.85 6.50 -12.50
C THR A 151 -5.58 6.99 -11.82
N ILE A 152 -5.31 6.53 -10.60
CA ILE A 152 -4.11 6.91 -9.85
C ILE A 152 -2.86 6.37 -10.52
N LEU A 153 -2.87 5.11 -10.99
CA LEU A 153 -1.76 4.53 -11.74
C LEU A 153 -1.48 5.29 -13.03
N SER A 154 -2.52 5.69 -13.77
CA SER A 154 -2.36 6.53 -14.95
C SER A 154 -1.69 7.87 -14.65
N ARG A 155 -2.06 8.50 -13.56
CA ARG A 155 -1.42 9.75 -13.10
C ARG A 155 0.05 9.54 -12.71
N ARG A 156 0.36 8.41 -12.08
CA ARG A 156 1.75 8.04 -11.74
C ARG A 156 2.59 7.83 -12.99
N VAL A 157 2.05 7.13 -14.00
CA VAL A 157 2.72 6.93 -15.29
C VAL A 157 3.01 8.27 -15.98
N ARG A 158 2.01 9.15 -16.07
CA ARG A 158 2.19 10.48 -16.67
C ARG A 158 3.27 11.29 -15.96
N ARG A 159 3.32 11.22 -14.64
CA ARG A 159 4.35 11.90 -13.84
C ARG A 159 5.75 11.37 -14.14
N LEU A 160 5.89 10.04 -14.27
CA LEU A 160 7.15 9.39 -14.64
C LEU A 160 7.58 9.79 -16.05
N GLU A 161 6.65 9.81 -17.02
CA GLU A 161 6.93 10.26 -18.39
C GLU A 161 7.42 11.71 -18.42
N GLN A 162 6.79 12.60 -17.67
CA GLN A 162 7.20 13.98 -17.55
C GLN A 162 8.59 14.12 -16.94
N THR A 163 8.91 13.34 -15.93
CA THR A 163 10.23 13.31 -15.28
C THR A 163 11.30 12.82 -16.27
N VAL A 164 11.05 11.72 -16.97
CA VAL A 164 11.97 11.19 -18.00
C VAL A 164 12.20 12.24 -19.09
N HIS A 165 11.13 12.87 -19.54
CA HIS A 165 11.22 13.89 -20.58
C HIS A 165 12.04 15.12 -20.15
N ALA A 166 11.87 15.57 -18.89
CA ALA A 166 12.65 16.64 -18.30
C ALA A 166 14.14 16.27 -18.20
N ILE A 167 14.47 15.04 -17.77
CA ILE A 167 15.83 14.53 -17.70
C ILE A 167 16.49 14.49 -19.09
N LEU A 168 15.77 13.97 -20.09
CA LEU A 168 16.27 13.89 -21.47
C LEU A 168 16.50 15.27 -22.12
N ARG A 169 15.77 16.29 -21.68
CA ARG A 169 15.96 17.68 -22.12
C ARG A 169 17.04 18.44 -21.36
N GLY A 170 17.63 17.82 -20.31
CA GLY A 170 18.61 18.47 -19.45
C GLY A 170 18.02 19.53 -18.52
N THR A 171 16.69 19.53 -18.29
CA THR A 171 16.02 20.36 -17.31
C THR A 171 15.77 19.57 -16.04
N SER A 172 16.13 20.15 -14.87
CA SER A 172 15.76 19.53 -13.59
C SER A 172 14.25 19.57 -13.41
N PRO A 173 13.62 18.45 -13.02
CA PRO A 173 12.22 18.49 -12.62
C PRO A 173 12.06 19.38 -11.39
N ALA A 174 11.13 20.28 -11.46
CA ALA A 174 10.76 21.13 -10.33
C ALA A 174 10.06 20.29 -9.24
#